data_73fdfb376ea354a10c6a9359dc03bb21
#
_entry.id   73fdfb376ea354a10c6a9359dc03bb21
#
_cell.length_a   1.000
_cell.length_b   1.000
_cell.length_c   1.000
_cell.angle_alpha   90.00
_cell.angle_beta   90.00
_cell.angle_gamma   90.00
#
_symmetry.space_group_name_H-M   'P 1'
#
loop_
_entity.id
_entity.type
_entity.pdbx_description
1 polymer ?
#
loop_
_entity_poly.entity_id
_entity_poly.type
_entity_poly.pdbx_seq_one_letter_code
_entity_poly.pdbx_strand_id
1 'polypeptide(L)'
;AEDYHQDYLVKNPNGYCPDNSTGILFSKETEDFVDNKNLTSGKKILVLDAEGCPYCFKLRKEVLSNYKGSIELFYRTSNELDGLDLKTPTWATPTIYFLENGKEISAHQGYLAKDKFYELLGKFKLGKTDAYNVAFNQGTDPTYCKEYELFKNTPEGVFVDKLSGAPLFDTKHRFNSKTGWLSFTEAIEDSVTEHMDYSYGMVRVEIRSKSSGIHLGHVFNDGPNGKP
;
A
#
# COMPACT_ATOMS: atom_id res chain seq x y z
N ALA A 1 -13.05 40.15 28.11
CA ALA A 1 -11.83 40.78 28.67
C ALA A 1 -10.64 39.82 28.66
N GLU A 2 -10.89 38.53 28.74
CA GLU A 2 -9.83 37.49 28.78
C GLU A 2 -9.16 37.27 27.42
N ASP A 3 -9.92 37.25 26.35
CA ASP A 3 -9.37 37.02 24.98
C ASP A 3 -8.43 38.16 24.52
N TYR A 4 -8.57 39.36 25.10
CA TYR A 4 -7.69 40.49 24.81
C TYR A 4 -6.32 40.33 25.49
N HIS A 5 -6.29 39.74 26.69
CA HIS A 5 -5.05 39.58 27.45
C HIS A 5 -4.22 38.37 27.01
N GLN A 6 -4.84 37.30 26.54
CA GLN A 6 -4.16 36.06 26.17
C GLN A 6 -3.19 36.22 24.99
N ASP A 7 -3.46 37.14 24.06
CA ASP A 7 -2.61 37.35 22.89
C ASP A 7 -1.88 38.70 22.86
N TYR A 8 -1.91 39.44 23.98
CA TYR A 8 -1.40 40.82 23.97
C TYR A 8 0.09 40.90 23.60
N LEU A 9 0.93 40.07 24.18
CA LEU A 9 2.37 40.08 23.90
C LEU A 9 2.72 39.44 22.55
N VAL A 10 1.91 38.56 22.04
CA VAL A 10 2.05 38.02 20.68
C VAL A 10 1.77 39.11 19.65
N LYS A 11 0.72 39.91 19.88
CA LYS A 11 0.34 41.00 19.00
C LYS A 11 1.20 42.27 19.20
N ASN A 12 1.82 42.41 20.37
CA ASN A 12 2.69 43.53 20.75
C ASN A 12 3.98 43.03 21.34
N PRO A 13 4.96 42.58 20.54
CA PRO A 13 6.21 41.97 21.05
C PRO A 13 7.04 42.85 22.00
N ASN A 14 6.83 44.16 21.93
CA ASN A 14 7.47 45.16 22.82
C ASN A 14 6.46 45.77 23.81
N GLY A 15 5.26 45.19 23.94
CA GLY A 15 4.26 45.65 24.86
C GLY A 15 4.62 45.41 26.32
N TYR A 16 4.23 46.33 27.21
CA TYR A 16 4.40 46.15 28.64
C TYR A 16 3.24 45.36 29.21
N CYS A 17 3.55 44.18 29.79
CA CYS A 17 2.62 43.41 30.61
C CYS A 17 3.09 43.50 32.08
N PRO A 18 2.27 44.07 32.98
CA PRO A 18 2.68 44.20 34.40
C PRO A 18 2.75 42.84 35.12
N ASP A 19 2.26 41.78 34.49
CA ASP A 19 2.23 40.42 35.08
C ASP A 19 3.49 39.61 34.70
N ASN A 20 4.68 40.17 34.97
CA ASN A 20 5.96 39.50 34.78
C ASN A 20 6.21 38.37 35.77
N SER A 21 5.22 37.96 36.55
CA SER A 21 5.44 37.11 37.72
C SER A 21 5.69 35.63 37.42
N THR A 22 5.40 35.14 36.23
CA THR A 22 5.51 33.69 35.96
C THR A 22 6.86 33.28 35.39
N GLY A 23 7.67 34.18 34.81
CA GLY A 23 8.95 33.81 34.17
C GLY A 23 8.85 32.74 33.09
N ILE A 24 7.66 32.39 32.67
CA ILE A 24 7.43 31.40 31.61
C ILE A 24 7.71 32.11 30.28
N LEU A 25 8.87 31.82 29.74
CA LEU A 25 9.13 32.08 28.32
C LEU A 25 8.42 30.99 27.54
N PHE A 26 7.35 31.36 26.78
CA PHE A 26 6.90 30.51 25.72
C PHE A 26 8.03 30.47 24.68
N SER A 27 8.84 29.41 24.73
CA SER A 27 9.60 29.04 23.54
C SER A 27 8.56 28.84 22.45
N LYS A 28 8.68 29.53 21.31
CA LYS A 28 8.05 29.02 20.09
C LYS A 28 8.55 27.58 20.01
N GLU A 29 7.65 26.62 20.25
CA GLU A 29 7.91 25.28 19.77
C GLU A 29 8.22 25.50 18.29
N THR A 30 9.46 25.26 17.92
CA THR A 30 9.81 25.10 16.52
C THR A 30 8.97 23.92 16.13
N GLU A 31 7.82 24.17 15.46
CA GLU A 31 7.10 23.09 14.79
C GLU A 31 8.17 22.36 14.01
N ASP A 32 8.47 21.12 14.40
CA ASP A 32 9.44 20.30 13.71
C ASP A 32 8.95 20.19 12.27
N PHE A 33 9.55 21.00 11.39
CA PHE A 33 9.17 21.06 9.98
C PHE A 33 9.47 19.71 9.36
N VAL A 34 8.43 18.95 9.10
CA VAL A 34 8.54 17.66 8.45
C VAL A 34 8.77 17.88 6.96
N ASP A 35 9.94 17.47 6.49
CA ASP A 35 10.30 17.57 5.07
C ASP A 35 9.51 16.54 4.24
N ASN A 36 8.67 17.04 3.33
CA ASN A 36 7.86 16.24 2.42
C ASN A 36 8.52 16.01 1.04
N LYS A 37 9.80 16.32 0.85
CA LYS A 37 10.52 16.10 -0.43
C LYS A 37 10.39 14.67 -0.93
N ASN A 38 10.40 13.68 -0.02
CA ASN A 38 10.23 12.28 -0.38
C ASN A 38 8.83 11.97 -0.94
N LEU A 39 7.82 12.77 -0.62
CA LEU A 39 6.45 12.62 -1.12
C LEU A 39 6.23 13.30 -2.49
N THR A 40 7.13 14.20 -2.89
CA THR A 40 6.99 14.99 -4.12
C THR A 40 7.59 14.32 -5.37
N SER A 41 8.07 13.08 -5.26
CA SER A 41 8.66 12.34 -6.40
C SER A 41 8.09 10.95 -6.54
N GLY A 42 7.66 10.58 -7.76
CA GLY A 42 7.12 9.27 -8.09
C GLY A 42 5.79 8.96 -7.39
N LYS A 43 5.44 7.66 -7.35
CA LYS A 43 4.23 7.16 -6.68
C LYS A 43 4.50 6.90 -5.21
N LYS A 44 3.62 7.40 -4.32
CA LYS A 44 3.71 7.25 -2.87
C LYS A 44 2.33 6.96 -2.27
N ILE A 45 2.34 6.30 -1.12
CA ILE A 45 1.16 6.13 -0.27
C ILE A 45 1.36 6.99 0.96
N LEU A 46 0.44 7.90 1.23
CA LEU A 46 0.43 8.71 2.43
C LEU A 46 -0.78 8.33 3.28
N VAL A 47 -0.55 7.99 4.53
CA VAL A 47 -1.59 7.74 5.52
C VAL A 47 -1.65 8.91 6.48
N LEU A 48 -2.77 9.60 6.46
CA LEU A 48 -3.07 10.62 7.46
C LEU A 48 -3.50 9.93 8.74
N ASP A 49 -2.78 10.17 9.80
CA ASP A 49 -2.91 9.53 11.10
C ASP A 49 -3.15 10.57 12.20
N ALA A 50 -3.67 10.15 13.33
CA ALA A 50 -3.81 11.01 14.50
C ALA A 50 -3.57 10.21 15.79
N GLU A 51 -3.06 10.90 16.80
CA GLU A 51 -2.89 10.33 18.13
C GLU A 51 -4.26 9.92 18.71
N GLY A 52 -4.31 8.78 19.39
CA GLY A 52 -5.54 8.26 20.00
C GLY A 52 -6.61 7.78 19.02
N CYS A 53 -6.35 7.73 17.71
CA CYS A 53 -7.30 7.29 16.69
C CYS A 53 -7.42 5.75 16.63
N PRO A 54 -8.53 5.13 17.07
CA PRO A 54 -8.68 3.66 17.09
C PRO A 54 -8.67 3.04 15.69
N TYR A 55 -9.28 3.73 14.72
CA TYR A 55 -9.33 3.26 13.33
C TYR A 55 -7.98 3.36 12.63
N CYS A 56 -7.14 4.34 13.00
CA CYS A 56 -5.77 4.43 12.52
C CYS A 56 -4.93 3.26 13.02
N PHE A 57 -5.05 2.94 14.33
CA PHE A 57 -4.39 1.77 14.91
C PHE A 57 -4.85 0.47 14.22
N LYS A 58 -6.16 0.32 14.01
CA LYS A 58 -6.73 -0.85 13.33
C LYS A 58 -6.19 -0.99 11.91
N LEU A 59 -6.18 0.10 11.13
CA LEU A 59 -5.64 0.13 9.77
C LEU A 59 -4.16 -0.29 9.75
N ARG A 60 -3.34 0.29 10.61
CA ARG A 60 -1.92 -0.06 10.70
C ARG A 60 -1.71 -1.54 11.03
N LYS A 61 -2.44 -2.05 12.03
CA LYS A 61 -2.29 -3.43 12.50
C LYS A 61 -2.80 -4.47 11.50
N GLU A 62 -3.98 -4.27 10.94
CA GLU A 62 -4.67 -5.31 10.15
C GLU A 62 -4.32 -5.26 8.65
N VAL A 63 -3.95 -4.09 8.13
CA VAL A 63 -3.77 -3.87 6.69
C VAL A 63 -2.33 -3.55 6.32
N LEU A 64 -1.71 -2.60 7.03
CA LEU A 64 -0.44 -2.02 6.61
C LEU A 64 0.79 -2.66 7.27
N SER A 65 0.63 -3.42 8.37
CA SER A 65 1.76 -4.00 9.13
C SER A 65 2.68 -4.90 8.32
N ASN A 66 2.13 -5.63 7.35
CA ASN A 66 2.86 -6.56 6.49
C ASN A 66 3.11 -6.03 5.08
N TYR A 67 2.80 -4.75 4.82
CA TYR A 67 3.05 -4.13 3.53
C TYR A 67 4.55 -3.93 3.31
N LYS A 68 5.07 -4.56 2.25
CA LYS A 68 6.47 -4.44 1.78
C LYS A 68 6.53 -4.15 0.28
N GLY A 69 5.44 -3.56 -0.25
CA GLY A 69 5.33 -3.23 -1.67
C GLY A 69 6.36 -2.18 -2.11
N SER A 70 6.55 -2.08 -3.41
CA SER A 70 7.54 -1.17 -4.01
C SER A 70 7.15 0.32 -3.98
N ILE A 71 5.89 0.65 -3.67
CA ILE A 71 5.46 2.03 -3.45
C ILE A 71 5.66 2.34 -1.98
N GLU A 72 6.50 3.32 -1.67
CA GLU A 72 6.80 3.70 -0.29
C GLU A 72 5.56 4.25 0.40
N LEU A 73 5.42 3.92 1.69
CA LEU A 73 4.32 4.31 2.54
C LEU A 73 4.82 5.24 3.64
N PHE A 74 4.16 6.37 3.81
CA PHE A 74 4.47 7.41 4.78
C PHE A 74 3.27 7.68 5.68
N TYR A 75 3.54 8.09 6.92
CA TYR A 75 2.53 8.56 7.86
C TYR A 75 2.74 10.04 8.14
N ARG A 76 1.66 10.82 8.22
CA ARG A 76 1.67 12.23 8.58
C ARG A 76 0.44 12.56 9.42
N THR A 77 0.56 13.60 10.21
CA THR A 77 -0.58 14.28 10.83
C THR A 77 -1.10 15.40 9.92
N SER A 78 -2.24 15.97 10.25
CA SER A 78 -2.85 17.05 9.44
C SER A 78 -1.98 18.31 9.33
N ASN A 79 -1.06 18.52 10.26
CA ASN A 79 -0.18 19.70 10.31
C ASN A 79 1.12 19.50 9.50
N GLU A 80 1.36 18.31 8.95
CA GLU A 80 2.62 17.91 8.29
C GLU A 80 2.45 17.74 6.78
N LEU A 81 1.52 18.43 6.16
CA LEU A 81 1.12 18.22 4.76
C LEU A 81 1.62 19.29 3.80
N ASP A 82 2.47 20.18 4.26
CA ASP A 82 2.97 21.31 3.46
C ASP A 82 3.66 20.84 2.18
N GLY A 83 3.38 21.54 1.08
CA GLY A 83 3.94 21.25 -0.24
C GLY A 83 3.24 20.12 -1.00
N LEU A 84 2.16 19.53 -0.46
CA LEU A 84 1.35 18.52 -1.13
C LEU A 84 0.08 19.12 -1.75
N ASP A 85 -0.25 18.68 -2.96
CA ASP A 85 -1.49 19.09 -3.67
C ASP A 85 -2.59 18.05 -3.39
N LEU A 86 -3.31 18.25 -2.27
CA LEU A 86 -4.36 17.37 -1.79
C LEU A 86 -5.74 17.99 -2.08
N LYS A 87 -6.68 17.19 -2.58
CA LYS A 87 -8.06 17.58 -2.90
C LYS A 87 -9.04 17.07 -1.85
N THR A 88 -8.79 15.88 -1.31
CA THR A 88 -9.61 15.28 -0.26
C THR A 88 -9.33 15.98 1.06
N PRO A 89 -10.37 16.37 1.82
CA PRO A 89 -10.19 17.06 3.09
C PRO A 89 -9.34 16.29 4.11
N THR A 90 -8.54 17.01 4.90
CA THR A 90 -7.55 16.46 5.83
C THR A 90 -8.03 16.35 7.28
N TRP A 91 -9.31 16.60 7.55
CA TRP A 91 -9.88 16.54 8.90
C TRP A 91 -10.27 15.16 9.38
N ALA A 92 -10.36 14.17 8.46
CA ALA A 92 -10.74 12.79 8.82
C ALA A 92 -9.52 11.88 8.89
N THR A 93 -9.46 11.04 9.94
CA THR A 93 -8.41 10.04 10.13
C THR A 93 -8.99 8.65 10.44
N PRO A 94 -8.38 7.57 9.90
CA PRO A 94 -7.32 7.62 8.91
C PRO A 94 -7.81 8.10 7.54
N THR A 95 -6.95 8.74 6.76
CA THR A 95 -7.16 8.94 5.32
C THR A 95 -5.95 8.40 4.57
N ILE A 96 -6.17 7.59 3.54
CA ILE A 96 -5.12 7.04 2.70
C ILE A 96 -5.12 7.82 1.40
N TYR A 97 -4.01 8.49 1.09
CA TYR A 97 -3.79 9.19 -0.16
C TYR A 97 -2.84 8.38 -1.05
N PHE A 98 -3.20 8.25 -2.32
CA PHE A 98 -2.33 7.74 -3.37
C PHE A 98 -1.81 8.95 -4.16
N LEU A 99 -0.52 9.23 -4.00
CA LEU A 99 0.13 10.43 -4.53
C LEU A 99 1.03 10.08 -5.72
N GLU A 100 1.07 10.97 -6.71
CA GLU A 100 2.06 10.95 -7.76
C GLU A 100 2.70 12.33 -7.89
N ASN A 101 4.01 12.40 -7.66
CA ASN A 101 4.77 13.65 -7.64
C ASN A 101 4.16 14.72 -6.71
N GLY A 102 3.77 14.33 -5.51
CA GLY A 102 3.17 15.20 -4.50
C GLY A 102 1.71 15.58 -4.72
N LYS A 103 1.08 15.08 -5.79
CA LYS A 103 -0.32 15.36 -6.12
C LYS A 103 -1.19 14.17 -5.79
N GLU A 104 -2.36 14.43 -5.23
CA GLU A 104 -3.37 13.41 -5.03
C GLU A 104 -3.92 12.90 -6.37
N ILE A 105 -3.79 11.59 -6.58
CA ILE A 105 -4.45 10.85 -7.68
C ILE A 105 -5.79 10.30 -7.20
N SER A 106 -5.83 9.75 -5.98
CA SER A 106 -7.04 9.28 -5.32
C SER A 106 -6.82 9.22 -3.81
N ALA A 107 -7.91 9.23 -3.05
CA ALA A 107 -7.87 9.04 -1.61
C ALA A 107 -9.06 8.22 -1.11
N HIS A 108 -8.92 7.67 0.11
CA HIS A 108 -9.99 7.01 0.85
C HIS A 108 -9.98 7.50 2.29
N GLN A 109 -11.11 8.02 2.77
CA GLN A 109 -11.30 8.46 4.15
C GLN A 109 -11.91 7.34 4.99
N GLY A 110 -11.39 7.17 6.19
CA GLY A 110 -11.83 6.16 7.15
C GLY A 110 -11.04 4.85 7.04
N TYR A 111 -11.44 3.89 7.89
CA TYR A 111 -10.86 2.54 7.86
C TYR A 111 -11.16 1.85 6.53
N LEU A 112 -10.15 1.19 5.99
CA LEU A 112 -10.24 0.42 4.76
C LEU A 112 -9.83 -1.02 5.03
N ALA A 113 -10.68 -1.99 4.66
CA ALA A 113 -10.35 -3.40 4.75
C ALA A 113 -9.24 -3.80 3.78
N LYS A 114 -8.52 -4.86 4.10
CA LYS A 114 -7.31 -5.27 3.36
C LYS A 114 -7.54 -5.49 1.86
N ASP A 115 -8.61 -6.18 1.49
CA ASP A 115 -9.00 -6.44 0.11
C ASP A 115 -9.23 -5.15 -0.67
N LYS A 116 -9.93 -4.19 -0.07
CA LYS A 116 -10.21 -2.88 -0.67
C LYS A 116 -8.96 -2.01 -0.77
N PHE A 117 -8.06 -2.07 0.21
CA PHE A 117 -6.78 -1.38 0.14
C PHE A 117 -5.97 -1.87 -1.07
N TYR A 118 -5.84 -3.18 -1.25
CA TYR A 118 -5.09 -3.73 -2.38
C TYR A 118 -5.79 -3.52 -3.72
N GLU A 119 -7.11 -3.47 -3.77
CA GLU A 119 -7.85 -3.08 -4.98
C GLU A 119 -7.52 -1.64 -5.41
N LEU A 120 -7.55 -0.68 -4.46
CA LEU A 120 -7.21 0.72 -4.73
C LEU A 120 -5.72 0.87 -5.10
N LEU A 121 -4.85 0.18 -4.37
CA LEU A 121 -3.42 0.15 -4.67
C LEU A 121 -3.15 -0.44 -6.06
N GLY A 122 -3.87 -1.50 -6.43
CA GLY A 122 -3.79 -2.10 -7.76
C GLY A 122 -4.19 -1.12 -8.85
N LYS A 123 -5.31 -0.43 -8.69
CA LYS A 123 -5.75 0.65 -9.61
C LYS A 123 -4.68 1.74 -9.75
N PHE A 124 -4.10 2.16 -8.63
CA PHE A 124 -3.07 3.20 -8.61
C PHE A 124 -1.75 2.73 -9.23
N LYS A 125 -1.29 1.51 -8.91
CA LYS A 125 0.00 0.99 -9.36
C LYS A 125 -0.03 0.50 -10.80
N LEU A 126 -1.04 -0.30 -11.14
CA LEU A 126 -1.14 -1.03 -12.40
C LEU A 126 -1.96 -0.27 -13.46
N GLY A 127 -2.88 0.60 -13.04
CA GLY A 127 -3.78 1.29 -13.95
C GLY A 127 -4.75 0.34 -14.66
N LYS A 128 -5.17 0.69 -15.86
CA LYS A 128 -6.03 -0.14 -16.73
C LYS A 128 -5.16 -0.99 -17.67
N THR A 129 -4.47 -1.98 -17.13
CA THR A 129 -3.55 -2.86 -17.88
C THR A 129 -3.99 -4.32 -17.78
N ASP A 130 -3.42 -5.17 -18.63
CA ASP A 130 -3.64 -6.63 -18.55
C ASP A 130 -3.23 -7.17 -17.18
N ALA A 131 -2.15 -6.65 -16.60
CA ALA A 131 -1.74 -7.02 -15.24
C ALA A 131 -2.81 -6.71 -14.16
N TYR A 132 -3.57 -5.62 -14.31
CA TYR A 132 -4.71 -5.35 -13.42
C TYR A 132 -5.85 -6.34 -13.67
N ASN A 133 -6.15 -6.65 -14.94
CA ASN A 133 -7.20 -7.62 -15.31
C ASN A 133 -6.88 -9.02 -14.78
N VAL A 134 -5.63 -9.47 -14.90
CA VAL A 134 -5.17 -10.74 -14.31
C VAL A 134 -5.34 -10.72 -12.79
N ALA A 135 -4.85 -9.69 -12.13
CA ALA A 135 -4.83 -9.62 -10.67
C ALA A 135 -6.23 -9.55 -10.02
N PHE A 136 -7.18 -8.83 -10.63
CA PHE A 136 -8.47 -8.49 -9.99
C PHE A 136 -9.71 -8.97 -10.74
N ASN A 137 -9.61 -9.24 -12.03
CA ASN A 137 -10.74 -9.63 -12.87
C ASN A 137 -10.61 -11.08 -13.37
N GLN A 138 -9.76 -11.91 -12.74
CA GLN A 138 -9.53 -13.30 -13.12
C GLN A 138 -9.14 -13.46 -14.60
N GLY A 139 -8.45 -12.45 -15.16
CA GLY A 139 -7.88 -12.54 -16.49
C GLY A 139 -6.83 -13.65 -16.55
N THR A 140 -6.61 -14.20 -17.72
CA THR A 140 -5.57 -15.20 -17.97
C THR A 140 -4.72 -14.73 -19.12
N ASP A 141 -3.40 -14.81 -18.97
CA ASP A 141 -2.47 -14.55 -20.08
C ASP A 141 -2.66 -15.61 -21.17
N PRO A 142 -2.49 -15.22 -22.44
CA PRO A 142 -2.66 -16.17 -23.54
C PRO A 142 -1.75 -17.39 -23.40
N THR A 143 -2.24 -18.56 -23.77
CA THR A 143 -1.41 -19.77 -23.90
C THR A 143 -0.26 -19.50 -24.87
N TYR A 144 0.92 -19.99 -24.57
CA TYR A 144 2.19 -19.72 -25.29
C TYR A 144 2.68 -18.27 -25.13
N CYS A 145 2.27 -17.56 -24.07
CA CYS A 145 2.92 -16.32 -23.66
C CYS A 145 4.41 -16.60 -23.38
N LYS A 146 5.23 -15.56 -23.40
CA LYS A 146 6.68 -15.72 -23.25
C LYS A 146 7.17 -15.59 -21.79
N GLU A 147 6.29 -15.69 -20.82
CA GLU A 147 6.65 -15.46 -19.42
C GLU A 147 7.73 -16.43 -18.93
N TYR A 148 7.57 -17.73 -19.22
CA TYR A 148 8.59 -18.70 -18.85
C TYR A 148 9.94 -18.33 -19.47
N GLU A 149 9.98 -17.96 -20.75
CA GLU A 149 11.20 -17.56 -21.45
C GLU A 149 11.87 -16.32 -20.87
N LEU A 150 11.06 -15.34 -20.41
CA LEU A 150 11.56 -14.12 -19.77
C LEU A 150 12.22 -14.42 -18.43
N PHE A 151 11.68 -15.36 -17.67
CA PHE A 151 12.10 -15.61 -16.29
C PHE A 151 12.91 -16.90 -16.09
N LYS A 152 13.09 -17.77 -17.11
CA LYS A 152 13.80 -19.06 -16.97
C LYS A 152 15.24 -18.95 -16.45
N ASN A 153 15.91 -17.85 -16.73
CA ASN A 153 17.30 -17.61 -16.34
C ASN A 153 17.43 -16.59 -15.19
N THR A 154 16.35 -16.24 -14.49
CA THR A 154 16.48 -15.39 -13.30
C THR A 154 17.33 -16.09 -12.25
N PRO A 155 18.21 -15.36 -11.53
CA PRO A 155 19.01 -15.90 -10.42
C PRO A 155 18.13 -16.59 -9.37
N GLU A 156 18.75 -17.39 -8.52
CA GLU A 156 18.08 -17.93 -7.32
C GLU A 156 17.50 -16.79 -6.49
N GLY A 157 16.28 -17.00 -6.01
CA GLY A 157 15.54 -16.01 -5.25
C GLY A 157 14.06 -16.36 -5.13
N VAL A 158 13.27 -15.35 -4.84
CA VAL A 158 11.84 -15.52 -4.55
C VAL A 158 11.03 -14.57 -5.44
N PHE A 159 10.00 -15.10 -6.09
CA PHE A 159 8.96 -14.30 -6.72
C PHE A 159 8.04 -13.74 -5.65
N VAL A 160 7.75 -12.47 -5.73
CA VAL A 160 6.96 -11.74 -4.72
C VAL A 160 5.67 -11.19 -5.30
N ASP A 161 4.69 -11.05 -4.45
CA ASP A 161 3.44 -10.34 -4.78
C ASP A 161 3.72 -8.90 -5.22
N LYS A 162 3.25 -8.56 -6.40
CA LYS A 162 3.54 -7.28 -7.04
C LYS A 162 2.99 -6.07 -6.27
N LEU A 163 1.95 -6.27 -5.46
CA LEU A 163 1.32 -5.20 -4.67
C LEU A 163 1.87 -5.15 -3.25
N SER A 164 1.87 -6.27 -2.54
CA SER A 164 2.25 -6.32 -1.13
C SER A 164 3.75 -6.52 -0.89
N GLY A 165 4.48 -7.07 -1.87
CA GLY A 165 5.88 -7.46 -1.72
C GLY A 165 6.07 -8.77 -0.92
N ALA A 166 4.97 -9.47 -0.59
CA ALA A 166 5.06 -10.74 0.14
C ALA A 166 5.68 -11.84 -0.73
N PRO A 167 6.52 -12.75 -0.17
CA PRO A 167 7.08 -13.88 -0.90
C PRO A 167 5.98 -14.86 -1.32
N LEU A 168 6.06 -15.40 -2.54
CA LEU A 168 5.08 -16.31 -3.11
C LEU A 168 5.68 -17.64 -3.56
N PHE A 169 6.71 -17.60 -4.40
CA PHE A 169 7.31 -18.80 -5.01
C PHE A 169 8.82 -18.69 -5.03
N ASP A 170 9.50 -19.79 -4.65
CA ASP A 170 10.95 -19.88 -4.76
C ASP A 170 11.32 -20.32 -6.18
N THR A 171 12.34 -19.72 -6.77
CA THR A 171 12.83 -20.04 -8.12
C THR A 171 13.26 -21.51 -8.29
N LYS A 172 13.65 -22.20 -7.21
CA LYS A 172 14.02 -23.63 -7.24
C LYS A 172 12.86 -24.56 -7.59
N HIS A 173 11.62 -24.11 -7.36
CA HIS A 173 10.40 -24.85 -7.67
C HIS A 173 9.83 -24.55 -9.06
N ARG A 174 10.48 -23.65 -9.81
CA ARG A 174 10.08 -23.29 -11.17
C ARG A 174 10.36 -24.45 -12.13
N PHE A 175 9.41 -24.71 -13.03
CA PHE A 175 9.57 -25.68 -14.10
C PHE A 175 8.94 -25.18 -15.41
N ASN A 176 9.29 -25.85 -16.53
CA ASN A 176 8.73 -25.57 -17.84
C ASN A 176 7.52 -26.46 -18.10
N SER A 177 6.33 -25.93 -17.96
CA SER A 177 5.06 -26.61 -18.29
C SER A 177 4.79 -26.72 -19.79
N LYS A 178 5.62 -26.08 -20.65
CA LYS A 178 5.46 -25.98 -22.11
C LYS A 178 4.21 -25.17 -22.56
N THR A 179 3.53 -24.56 -21.63
CA THR A 179 2.37 -23.68 -21.91
C THR A 179 2.78 -22.23 -22.18
N GLY A 180 4.02 -21.87 -21.86
CA GLY A 180 4.54 -20.51 -21.91
C GLY A 180 4.34 -19.73 -20.60
N TRP A 181 3.48 -20.18 -19.71
CA TRP A 181 3.25 -19.59 -18.39
C TRP A 181 4.40 -19.89 -17.43
N LEU A 182 4.61 -18.98 -16.48
CA LEU A 182 5.53 -19.19 -15.37
C LEU A 182 4.88 -20.18 -14.39
N SER A 183 5.48 -21.35 -14.24
CA SER A 183 4.90 -22.47 -13.49
C SER A 183 5.81 -22.91 -12.35
N PHE A 184 5.23 -23.33 -11.23
CA PHE A 184 5.91 -23.76 -10.02
C PHE A 184 5.29 -25.04 -9.47
N THR A 185 6.10 -25.93 -8.89
CA THR A 185 5.63 -27.18 -8.28
C THR A 185 5.09 -26.98 -6.86
N GLU A 186 5.41 -25.88 -6.21
CA GLU A 186 4.86 -25.53 -4.90
C GLU A 186 5.02 -24.03 -4.60
N ALA A 187 4.12 -23.48 -3.80
CA ALA A 187 4.22 -22.14 -3.24
C ALA A 187 5.03 -22.17 -1.93
N ILE A 188 5.53 -21.01 -1.50
CA ILE A 188 6.08 -20.84 -0.16
C ILE A 188 4.97 -21.08 0.86
N GLU A 189 5.29 -21.80 1.93
CA GLU A 189 4.34 -22.12 3.01
C GLU A 189 3.58 -20.87 3.46
N ASP A 190 2.27 -21.01 3.58
CA ASP A 190 1.36 -19.96 4.05
C ASP A 190 1.30 -18.66 3.18
N SER A 191 1.81 -18.71 1.95
CA SER A 191 1.86 -17.55 1.05
C SER A 191 0.62 -17.38 0.17
N VAL A 192 -0.10 -18.47 -0.08
CA VAL A 192 -1.28 -18.50 -0.96
C VAL A 192 -2.51 -19.04 -0.25
N THR A 193 -3.68 -18.77 -0.83
CA THR A 193 -4.97 -19.37 -0.44
C THR A 193 -5.61 -20.02 -1.66
N GLU A 194 -6.30 -21.14 -1.45
CA GLU A 194 -7.00 -21.88 -2.49
C GLU A 194 -8.48 -21.57 -2.48
N HIS A 195 -9.05 -21.43 -3.68
CA HIS A 195 -10.46 -21.13 -3.90
C HIS A 195 -11.01 -21.97 -5.05
N MET A 196 -12.23 -22.49 -4.91
CA MET A 196 -12.87 -23.17 -6.03
C MET A 196 -13.31 -22.18 -7.10
N ASP A 197 -12.89 -22.41 -8.34
CA ASP A 197 -13.28 -21.63 -9.52
C ASP A 197 -14.16 -22.48 -10.44
N TYR A 198 -15.39 -22.00 -10.66
CA TYR A 198 -16.39 -22.62 -11.53
C TYR A 198 -16.58 -21.86 -12.83
N SER A 199 -15.72 -20.91 -13.16
CA SER A 199 -15.83 -20.10 -14.37
C SER A 199 -15.63 -20.95 -15.63
N TYR A 200 -16.18 -20.49 -16.73
CA TYR A 200 -16.09 -21.13 -18.06
C TYR A 200 -16.56 -22.59 -18.12
N GLY A 201 -17.43 -23.01 -17.20
CA GLY A 201 -17.93 -24.41 -17.15
C GLY A 201 -16.89 -25.44 -16.69
N MET A 202 -15.77 -25.01 -16.14
CA MET A 202 -14.70 -25.84 -15.58
C MET A 202 -14.75 -25.83 -14.05
N VAL A 203 -14.20 -26.87 -13.43
CA VAL A 203 -13.97 -26.93 -11.99
C VAL A 203 -12.47 -26.92 -11.76
N ARG A 204 -11.95 -25.83 -11.21
CA ARG A 204 -10.51 -25.64 -10.99
C ARG A 204 -10.26 -25.14 -9.58
N VAL A 205 -9.02 -25.28 -9.10
CA VAL A 205 -8.56 -24.65 -7.85
C VAL A 205 -7.77 -23.41 -8.25
N GLU A 206 -8.31 -22.25 -7.93
CA GLU A 206 -7.65 -20.96 -8.07
C GLU A 206 -6.72 -20.72 -6.87
N ILE A 207 -5.54 -20.21 -7.12
CA ILE A 207 -4.64 -19.71 -6.06
C ILE A 207 -4.60 -18.18 -6.06
N ARG A 208 -4.68 -17.61 -4.86
CA ARG A 208 -4.57 -16.16 -4.63
C ARG A 208 -3.47 -15.89 -3.62
N SER A 209 -2.83 -14.73 -3.75
CA SER A 209 -1.92 -14.25 -2.71
C SER A 209 -2.66 -14.09 -1.38
N LYS A 210 -2.18 -14.73 -0.31
CA LYS A 210 -2.75 -14.56 1.04
C LYS A 210 -2.60 -13.13 1.55
N SER A 211 -1.56 -12.43 1.12
CA SER A 211 -1.28 -11.06 1.53
C SER A 211 -2.22 -10.05 0.89
N SER A 212 -2.37 -10.04 -0.43
CA SER A 212 -3.13 -9.03 -1.17
C SER A 212 -4.47 -9.50 -1.71
N GLY A 213 -4.69 -10.83 -1.78
CA GLY A 213 -5.88 -11.42 -2.38
C GLY A 213 -5.88 -11.45 -3.92
N ILE A 214 -4.80 -10.99 -4.59
CA ILE A 214 -4.74 -11.02 -6.06
C ILE A 214 -4.70 -12.44 -6.60
N HIS A 215 -5.32 -12.63 -7.77
CA HIS A 215 -5.25 -13.85 -8.53
C HIS A 215 -3.81 -14.15 -8.98
N LEU A 216 -3.34 -15.39 -8.82
CA LEU A 216 -2.02 -15.83 -9.22
C LEU A 216 -2.05 -16.92 -10.30
N GLY A 217 -3.13 -17.67 -10.41
CA GLY A 217 -3.29 -18.77 -11.35
C GLY A 217 -4.15 -19.90 -10.79
N HIS A 218 -3.94 -21.10 -11.29
CA HIS A 218 -4.67 -22.30 -10.89
C HIS A 218 -3.72 -23.45 -10.61
N VAL A 219 -4.18 -24.40 -9.80
CA VAL A 219 -3.48 -25.66 -9.52
C VAL A 219 -3.88 -26.71 -10.55
N PHE A 220 -2.90 -27.42 -11.11
CA PHE A 220 -3.07 -28.52 -12.03
C PHE A 220 -2.34 -29.76 -11.48
N ASN A 221 -2.90 -30.96 -11.71
CA ASN A 221 -2.36 -32.20 -11.15
C ASN A 221 -1.42 -32.95 -12.13
N ASP A 222 -0.92 -32.26 -13.14
CA ASP A 222 -0.08 -32.80 -14.22
C ASP A 222 1.37 -32.27 -14.20
N GLY A 223 1.81 -31.75 -13.06
CA GLY A 223 3.16 -31.25 -12.87
C GLY A 223 4.22 -32.33 -12.76
N PRO A 224 5.50 -31.99 -12.70
CA PRO A 224 6.62 -32.91 -12.64
C PRO A 224 6.53 -33.86 -11.44
N ASN A 225 6.80 -35.16 -11.66
CA ASN A 225 6.81 -36.20 -10.62
C ASN A 225 5.48 -36.37 -9.85
N GLY A 226 4.34 -36.04 -10.48
CA GLY A 226 3.01 -36.16 -9.86
C GLY A 226 2.74 -35.10 -8.81
N LYS A 227 3.51 -34.00 -8.78
CA LYS A 227 3.20 -32.81 -7.99
C LYS A 227 2.21 -31.93 -8.75
N PRO A 228 1.44 -31.08 -8.01
CA PRO A 228 0.63 -30.03 -8.63
C PRO A 228 1.49 -29.10 -9.46
#